data_186fb786751ef068bc238624f7940f22
#
_entry.id   186fb786751ef068bc238624f7940f22
#
_cell.length_a   1.000
_cell.length_b   1.000
_cell.length_c   1.000
_cell.angle_alpha   90.00
_cell.angle_beta   90.00
_cell.angle_gamma   90.00
#
_symmetry.space_group_name_H-M   'P 1'
#
loop_
_entity.id
_entity.type
_entity.pdbx_description
1 polymer ?
#
loop_
_entity_poly.entity_id
_entity_poly.type
_entity_poly.pdbx_seq_one_letter_code
_entity_poly.pdbx_strand_id
1 'polypeptide(L)'
;HAVYETIRLNPSSPIAMRRALEDVTLRSGLVIKEGATVVIDLMAVNRDVAMYGADAAEFNPHRQPADSTVSRWGLSFGSGMHACIGQELAAGLNERSQETADYEYGLSTVAVQSMFDRGVRPDPAHPPQMDTATSRPYWGSYSVLLG
;
A
#
# COMPACT_ATOMS: atom_id res chain seq x y z
N HIS A 1 -9.46 -0.29 -8.24
CA HIS A 1 -8.05 -0.22 -8.70
C HIS A 1 -7.30 0.96 -8.07
N ALA A 2 -7.83 2.20 -8.15
CA ALA A 2 -7.17 3.41 -7.63
C ALA A 2 -6.80 3.30 -6.13
N VAL A 3 -7.67 2.71 -5.31
CA VAL A 3 -7.42 2.50 -3.88
C VAL A 3 -6.20 1.60 -3.65
N TYR A 4 -6.08 0.51 -4.40
CA TYR A 4 -4.94 -0.41 -4.26
C TYR A 4 -3.62 0.22 -4.66
N GLU A 5 -3.62 1.00 -5.74
CA GLU A 5 -2.43 1.72 -6.18
C GLU A 5 -2.03 2.80 -5.16
N THR A 6 -3.01 3.47 -4.55
CA THR A 6 -2.76 4.40 -3.45
C THR A 6 -2.13 3.69 -2.24
N ILE A 7 -2.66 2.52 -1.85
CA ILE A 7 -2.11 1.72 -0.77
C ILE A 7 -0.70 1.24 -1.09
N ARG A 8 -0.43 0.81 -2.33
CA ARG A 8 0.91 0.40 -2.77
C ARG A 8 1.92 1.54 -2.61
N LEU A 9 1.58 2.72 -3.12
CA LEU A 9 2.47 3.87 -3.10
C LEU A 9 2.62 4.48 -1.70
N ASN A 10 1.61 4.34 -0.84
CA ASN A 10 1.57 4.98 0.46
C ASN A 10 1.23 3.96 1.57
N PRO A 11 2.10 2.97 1.81
CA PRO A 11 1.87 2.01 2.89
C PRO A 11 1.79 2.75 4.23
N SER A 12 0.82 2.37 5.07
CA SER A 12 0.64 2.98 6.39
C SER A 12 1.85 2.79 7.30
N SER A 13 2.58 1.68 7.14
CA SER A 13 3.90 1.45 7.72
C SER A 13 4.94 1.48 6.61
N PRO A 14 5.87 2.47 6.57
CA PRO A 14 6.86 2.59 5.49
C PRO A 14 7.94 1.53 5.58
N ILE A 15 8.15 0.98 6.77
CA ILE A 15 9.17 -0.04 7.04
C ILE A 15 8.58 -1.18 7.86
N ALA A 16 9.20 -2.35 7.73
CA ALA A 16 9.00 -3.47 8.64
C ALA A 16 10.35 -3.88 9.25
N MET A 17 10.37 -4.10 10.55
CA MET A 17 11.62 -4.49 11.25
C MET A 17 11.54 -5.94 11.69
N ARG A 18 12.67 -6.62 11.61
CA ARG A 18 12.86 -8.00 12.07
C ARG A 18 14.18 -8.10 12.84
N ARG A 19 14.25 -9.05 13.74
CA ARG A 19 15.51 -9.42 14.39
C ARG A 19 15.88 -10.83 13.95
N ALA A 20 17.11 -11.01 13.50
CA ALA A 20 17.63 -12.32 13.14
C ALA A 20 17.78 -13.17 14.40
N LEU A 21 17.19 -14.36 14.41
CA LEU A 21 17.28 -15.32 15.52
C LEU A 21 18.48 -16.26 15.38
N GLU A 22 19.09 -16.31 14.20
CA GLU A 22 20.28 -17.07 13.85
C GLU A 22 20.99 -16.40 12.67
N ASP A 23 22.18 -16.85 12.30
CA ASP A 23 22.86 -16.39 11.09
C ASP A 23 22.08 -16.80 9.84
N VAL A 24 21.71 -15.84 8.99
CA VAL A 24 20.96 -16.08 7.76
C VAL A 24 21.75 -15.61 6.56
N THR A 25 21.95 -16.49 5.58
CA THR A 25 22.56 -16.10 4.30
C THR A 25 21.48 -15.87 3.25
N LEU A 26 21.42 -14.65 2.72
CA LEU A 26 20.50 -14.31 1.63
C LEU A 26 20.98 -14.87 0.28
N ARG A 27 20.10 -14.93 -0.71
CA ARG A 27 20.45 -15.37 -2.08
C ARG A 27 21.58 -14.54 -2.71
N SER A 28 21.72 -13.27 -2.31
CA SER A 28 22.80 -12.39 -2.73
C SER A 28 24.18 -12.74 -2.15
N GLY A 29 24.25 -13.69 -1.22
CA GLY A 29 25.45 -14.02 -0.45
C GLY A 29 25.65 -13.16 0.79
N LEU A 30 24.80 -12.15 1.02
CA LEU A 30 24.87 -11.33 2.23
C LEU A 30 24.51 -12.18 3.46
N VAL A 31 25.37 -12.15 4.47
CA VAL A 31 25.14 -12.82 5.76
C VAL A 31 24.58 -11.82 6.77
N ILE A 32 23.39 -12.09 7.25
CA ILE A 32 22.77 -11.38 8.37
C ILE A 32 23.10 -12.16 9.64
N LYS A 33 23.78 -11.52 10.57
CA LYS A 33 24.21 -12.16 11.82
C LYS A 33 23.06 -12.28 12.81
N GLU A 34 23.10 -13.31 13.65
CA GLU A 34 22.22 -13.44 14.81
C GLU A 34 22.18 -12.14 15.62
N GLY A 35 20.98 -11.77 16.06
CA GLY A 35 20.75 -10.55 16.83
C GLY A 35 20.70 -9.27 16.00
N ALA A 36 21.07 -9.31 14.71
CA ALA A 36 20.98 -8.13 13.83
C ALA A 36 19.55 -7.68 13.62
N THR A 37 19.35 -6.37 13.61
CA THR A 37 18.07 -5.77 13.21
C THR A 37 18.07 -5.59 11.69
N VAL A 38 17.07 -6.18 11.04
CA VAL A 38 16.82 -6.05 9.60
C VAL A 38 15.66 -5.10 9.40
N VAL A 39 15.87 -4.08 8.59
CA VAL A 39 14.83 -3.14 8.16
C VAL A 39 14.47 -3.44 6.71
N ILE A 40 13.20 -3.69 6.47
CA ILE A 40 12.63 -3.86 5.14
C ILE A 40 11.96 -2.54 4.78
N ASP A 41 12.48 -1.86 3.76
CA ASP A 41 11.89 -0.62 3.25
C ASP A 41 10.70 -0.96 2.32
N LEU A 42 9.49 -0.88 2.86
CA LEU A 42 8.25 -1.19 2.13
C LEU A 42 7.95 -0.14 1.05
N MET A 43 8.40 1.10 1.25
CA MET A 43 8.26 2.16 0.24
C MET A 43 9.11 1.85 -0.99
N ALA A 44 10.35 1.41 -0.79
CA ALA A 44 11.25 1.06 -1.89
C ALA A 44 10.80 -0.22 -2.60
N VAL A 45 10.47 -1.27 -1.83
CA VAL A 45 10.01 -2.56 -2.40
C VAL A 45 8.74 -2.40 -3.23
N ASN A 46 7.79 -1.59 -2.76
CA ASN A 46 6.56 -1.32 -3.50
C ASN A 46 6.78 -0.45 -4.77
N ARG A 47 7.99 0.05 -4.98
CA ARG A 47 8.41 0.82 -6.17
C ARG A 47 9.49 0.11 -6.99
N ASP A 48 9.67 -1.19 -6.76
CA ASP A 48 10.62 -2.00 -7.52
C ASP A 48 10.22 -2.05 -9.01
N VAL A 49 11.09 -1.55 -9.87
CA VAL A 49 10.86 -1.49 -11.31
C VAL A 49 10.79 -2.87 -11.96
N ALA A 50 11.45 -3.87 -11.41
CA ALA A 50 11.37 -5.24 -11.90
C ALA A 50 9.97 -5.83 -11.66
N MET A 51 9.31 -5.40 -10.58
CA MET A 51 7.98 -5.87 -10.22
C MET A 51 6.86 -5.03 -10.83
N TYR A 52 7.04 -3.71 -10.90
CA TYR A 52 5.95 -2.77 -11.22
C TYR A 52 6.18 -1.93 -12.48
N GLY A 53 7.28 -2.15 -13.21
CA GLY A 53 7.61 -1.42 -14.45
C GLY A 53 8.37 -0.12 -14.21
N ALA A 54 8.80 0.51 -15.31
CA ALA A 54 9.66 1.70 -15.28
C ALA A 54 9.02 2.91 -14.56
N ASP A 55 7.70 2.99 -14.57
CA ASP A 55 6.88 4.00 -13.91
C ASP A 55 6.42 3.59 -12.50
N ALA A 56 7.11 2.64 -11.86
CA ALA A 56 6.73 2.05 -10.57
C ALA A 56 6.50 3.08 -9.44
N ALA A 57 7.13 4.26 -9.51
CA ALA A 57 6.94 5.34 -8.56
C ALA A 57 5.73 6.24 -8.85
N GLU A 58 5.13 6.13 -10.04
CA GLU A 58 4.01 6.94 -10.48
C GLU A 58 2.68 6.27 -10.15
N PHE A 59 1.63 7.08 -9.99
CA PHE A 59 0.28 6.58 -9.77
C PHE A 59 -0.33 6.08 -11.08
N ASN A 60 -0.60 4.79 -11.15
CA ASN A 60 -1.26 4.15 -12.28
C ASN A 60 -2.30 3.13 -11.78
N PRO A 61 -3.59 3.48 -11.72
CA PRO A 61 -4.63 2.62 -11.17
C PRO A 61 -4.85 1.31 -11.96
N HIS A 62 -4.32 1.22 -13.19
CA HIS A 62 -4.42 0.02 -14.03
C HIS A 62 -3.18 -0.88 -13.91
N ARG A 63 -2.24 -0.53 -13.06
CA ARG A 63 -1.02 -1.29 -12.87
C ARG A 63 -1.30 -2.72 -12.43
N GLN A 64 -0.54 -3.63 -13.03
CA GLN A 64 -0.46 -5.02 -12.63
C GLN A 64 0.98 -5.34 -12.22
N PRO A 65 1.22 -6.09 -11.15
CA PRO A 65 2.55 -6.59 -10.84
C PRO A 65 2.99 -7.60 -11.93
N ALA A 66 4.30 -7.69 -12.18
CA ALA A 66 4.87 -8.64 -13.14
C ALA A 66 4.63 -10.10 -12.74
N ASP A 67 4.55 -10.37 -11.43
CA ASP A 67 4.20 -11.67 -10.86
C ASP A 67 2.76 -11.62 -10.34
N SER A 68 1.88 -12.43 -10.93
CA SER A 68 0.47 -12.53 -10.56
C SER A 68 0.22 -13.08 -9.14
N THR A 69 1.25 -13.62 -8.47
CA THR A 69 1.15 -14.05 -7.07
C THR A 69 1.29 -12.89 -6.10
N VAL A 70 1.79 -11.75 -6.56
CA VAL A 70 1.94 -10.53 -5.77
C VAL A 70 0.64 -9.75 -5.77
N SER A 71 0.22 -9.26 -4.61
CA SER A 71 -0.96 -8.41 -4.48
C SER A 71 -0.75 -7.04 -5.13
N ARG A 72 -1.82 -6.42 -5.64
CA ARG A 72 -1.76 -5.08 -6.27
C ARG A 72 -1.25 -4.00 -5.32
N TRP A 73 -1.48 -4.14 -4.02
CA TRP A 73 -0.95 -3.24 -2.99
C TRP A 73 0.49 -3.57 -2.54
N GLY A 74 1.14 -4.54 -3.18
CA GLY A 74 2.50 -4.98 -2.85
C GLY A 74 2.61 -5.54 -1.44
N LEU A 75 3.61 -5.09 -0.71
CA LEU A 75 3.86 -5.48 0.68
C LEU A 75 3.28 -4.50 1.72
N SER A 76 2.34 -3.64 1.34
CA SER A 76 1.76 -2.63 2.25
C SER A 76 1.07 -3.24 3.48
N PHE A 77 0.58 -4.45 3.39
CA PHE A 77 0.01 -5.22 4.49
C PHE A 77 0.97 -6.29 5.06
N GLY A 78 2.25 -6.25 4.67
CA GLY A 78 3.19 -7.30 5.05
C GLY A 78 2.97 -8.61 4.30
N SER A 79 3.56 -9.69 4.81
CA SER A 79 3.45 -11.03 4.21
C SER A 79 3.72 -12.12 5.23
N GLY A 80 3.24 -13.35 4.93
CA GLY A 80 3.44 -14.54 5.75
C GLY A 80 2.80 -14.41 7.14
N MET A 81 3.46 -14.96 8.15
CA MET A 81 2.96 -14.94 9.54
C MET A 81 2.81 -13.53 10.15
N HIS A 82 3.35 -12.52 9.50
CA HIS A 82 3.26 -11.12 9.90
C HIS A 82 2.34 -10.30 8.97
N ALA A 83 1.53 -10.94 8.15
CA ALA A 83 0.52 -10.23 7.37
C ALA A 83 -0.44 -9.46 8.30
N CYS A 84 -0.87 -8.30 7.85
CA CYS A 84 -1.80 -7.47 8.60
C CYS A 84 -3.14 -8.19 8.78
N ILE A 85 -3.58 -8.34 10.02
CA ILE A 85 -4.87 -8.96 10.36
C ILE A 85 -6.07 -8.17 9.78
N GLY A 86 -5.90 -6.87 9.57
CA GLY A 86 -6.93 -6.00 9.00
C GLY A 86 -6.89 -5.89 7.47
N GLN A 87 -6.06 -6.67 6.78
CA GLN A 87 -5.92 -6.59 5.33
C GLN A 87 -7.25 -6.81 4.61
N GLU A 88 -7.98 -7.86 4.95
CA GLU A 88 -9.27 -8.20 4.33
C GLU A 88 -10.31 -7.11 4.58
N LEU A 89 -10.36 -6.57 5.79
CA LEU A 89 -11.25 -5.47 6.12
C LEU A 89 -10.92 -4.21 5.31
N ALA A 90 -9.64 -3.87 5.16
CA ALA A 90 -9.22 -2.64 4.50
C ALA A 90 -9.25 -2.74 2.97
N ALA A 91 -8.76 -3.85 2.41
CA ALA A 91 -8.57 -4.04 0.98
C ALA A 91 -9.63 -4.92 0.33
N GLY A 92 -10.34 -5.75 1.09
CA GLY A 92 -11.37 -6.67 0.59
C GLY A 92 -10.88 -8.09 0.41
N LEU A 93 -11.81 -8.95 0.04
CA LEU A 93 -11.57 -10.36 -0.21
C LEU A 93 -11.50 -10.64 -1.72
N ASN A 94 -10.74 -11.68 -2.07
CA ASN A 94 -10.69 -12.20 -3.45
C ASN A 94 -10.29 -11.15 -4.51
N GLU A 95 -9.33 -10.28 -4.18
CA GLU A 95 -8.87 -9.19 -5.07
C GLU A 95 -8.56 -9.64 -6.50
N ARG A 96 -8.12 -10.91 -6.67
CA ARG A 96 -7.81 -11.52 -7.96
C ARG A 96 -9.05 -11.94 -8.75
N SER A 97 -10.17 -12.02 -8.07
CA SER A 97 -11.47 -12.45 -8.61
C SER A 97 -12.43 -11.27 -8.83
N GLN A 98 -11.90 -10.06 -9.06
CA GLN A 98 -12.69 -8.81 -9.16
C GLN A 98 -13.86 -8.82 -10.16
N GLU A 99 -13.91 -9.81 -11.02
CA GLU A 99 -15.00 -10.02 -12.00
C GLU A 99 -15.96 -11.14 -11.57
N THR A 100 -15.77 -11.73 -10.40
CA THR A 100 -16.58 -12.82 -9.89
C THR A 100 -17.51 -12.38 -8.77
N ALA A 101 -18.58 -13.15 -8.55
CA ALA A 101 -19.54 -12.91 -7.47
C ALA A 101 -18.93 -13.01 -6.05
N ASP A 102 -17.73 -13.57 -5.92
CA ASP A 102 -17.04 -13.78 -4.65
C ASP A 102 -16.14 -12.61 -4.24
N TYR A 103 -16.09 -11.55 -5.07
CA TYR A 103 -15.30 -10.38 -4.76
C TYR A 103 -16.03 -9.46 -3.78
N GLU A 104 -15.40 -9.17 -2.65
CA GLU A 104 -15.90 -8.23 -1.65
C GLU A 104 -14.97 -7.01 -1.53
N TYR A 105 -15.55 -5.82 -1.70
CA TYR A 105 -14.81 -4.57 -1.53
C TYR A 105 -14.41 -4.35 -0.07
N GLY A 106 -13.15 -3.99 0.15
CA GLY A 106 -12.70 -3.52 1.45
C GLY A 106 -13.24 -2.14 1.80
N LEU A 107 -13.22 -1.85 3.10
CA LEU A 107 -13.73 -0.59 3.67
C LEU A 107 -13.15 0.65 2.97
N SER A 108 -11.87 0.63 2.60
CA SER A 108 -11.24 1.76 1.90
C SER A 108 -11.89 2.03 0.54
N THR A 109 -12.22 0.99 -0.21
CA THR A 109 -12.91 1.12 -1.51
C THR A 109 -14.35 1.59 -1.33
N VAL A 110 -15.07 1.02 -0.37
CA VAL A 110 -16.45 1.40 -0.07
C VAL A 110 -16.54 2.86 0.37
N ALA A 111 -15.61 3.32 1.21
CA ALA A 111 -15.57 4.71 1.65
C ALA A 111 -15.35 5.67 0.48
N VAL A 112 -14.36 5.38 -0.39
CA VAL A 112 -14.09 6.21 -1.58
C VAL A 112 -15.27 6.20 -2.53
N GLN A 113 -15.87 5.04 -2.81
CA GLN A 113 -17.07 4.94 -3.65
C GLN A 113 -18.22 5.79 -3.09
N SER A 114 -18.48 5.69 -1.79
CA SER A 114 -19.52 6.46 -1.13
C SER A 114 -19.31 7.99 -1.23
N MET A 115 -18.05 8.43 -1.26
CA MET A 115 -17.72 9.84 -1.49
C MET A 115 -18.04 10.26 -2.93
N PHE A 116 -17.66 9.46 -3.92
CA PHE A 116 -17.99 9.72 -5.32
C PHE A 116 -19.49 9.75 -5.57
N ASP A 117 -20.23 8.78 -5.02
CA ASP A 117 -21.69 8.69 -5.17
C ASP A 117 -22.41 9.93 -4.60
N ARG A 118 -21.80 10.64 -3.65
CA ARG A 118 -22.29 11.88 -3.06
C ARG A 118 -21.73 13.15 -3.70
N GLY A 119 -21.03 13.02 -4.82
CA GLY A 119 -20.44 14.17 -5.51
C GLY A 119 -19.38 14.91 -4.69
N VAL A 120 -18.71 14.22 -3.75
CA VAL A 120 -17.65 14.83 -2.96
C VAL A 120 -16.53 15.32 -3.88
N ARG A 121 -16.14 16.57 -3.71
CA ARG A 121 -15.06 17.20 -4.49
C ARG A 121 -14.20 18.07 -3.59
N PRO A 122 -12.93 18.32 -3.97
CA PRO A 122 -12.07 19.25 -3.23
C PRO A 122 -12.71 20.63 -3.10
N ASP A 123 -12.55 21.26 -1.93
CA ASP A 123 -12.97 22.65 -1.72
C ASP A 123 -11.88 23.60 -2.25
N PRO A 124 -12.14 24.36 -3.34
CA PRO A 124 -11.16 25.28 -3.89
C PRO A 124 -10.83 26.47 -2.99
N ALA A 125 -11.71 26.81 -2.04
CA ALA A 125 -11.49 27.88 -1.09
C ALA A 125 -10.54 27.48 0.05
N HIS A 126 -10.41 26.18 0.31
CA HIS A 126 -9.58 25.63 1.37
C HIS A 126 -8.70 24.51 0.79
N PRO A 127 -7.62 24.85 0.07
CA PRO A 127 -6.75 23.87 -0.56
C PRO A 127 -6.14 22.92 0.46
N PRO A 128 -5.83 21.67 0.06
CA PRO A 128 -5.23 20.68 0.93
C PRO A 128 -3.91 21.18 1.52
N GLN A 129 -3.66 20.87 2.79
CA GLN A 129 -2.43 21.22 3.48
C GLN A 129 -1.70 19.95 3.94
N MET A 130 -0.40 19.86 3.59
CA MET A 130 0.44 18.75 4.04
C MET A 130 0.77 18.92 5.52
N ASP A 131 0.76 17.81 6.24
CA ASP A 131 1.36 17.76 7.56
C ASP A 131 2.89 17.73 7.42
N THR A 132 3.53 18.73 7.95
CA THR A 132 5.00 18.86 7.96
C THR A 132 5.61 18.52 9.33
N ALA A 133 4.81 18.16 10.31
CA ALA A 133 5.27 17.78 11.66
C ALA A 133 5.89 16.39 11.71
N THR A 134 5.66 15.58 10.69
CA THR A 134 6.21 14.22 10.58
C THR A 134 7.05 14.06 9.31
N SER A 135 7.91 13.05 9.30
CA SER A 135 8.70 12.69 8.12
C SER A 135 7.87 12.03 7.00
N ARG A 136 6.60 11.77 7.25
CA ARG A 136 5.69 11.20 6.26
C ARG A 136 4.91 12.28 5.56
N PRO A 137 4.91 12.34 4.22
CA PRO A 137 4.04 13.25 3.49
C PRO A 137 2.60 12.70 3.53
N TYR A 138 1.76 13.24 4.39
CA TYR A 138 0.31 13.02 4.35
C TYR A 138 -0.44 14.33 4.55
N TRP A 139 -1.71 14.34 4.18
CA TRP A 139 -2.53 15.51 4.32
C TRP A 139 -2.93 15.75 5.78
N GLY A 140 -2.53 16.88 6.34
CA GLY A 140 -2.98 17.34 7.66
C GLY A 140 -4.43 17.83 7.62
N SER A 141 -4.82 18.43 6.48
CA SER A 141 -6.22 18.75 6.19
C SER A 141 -6.52 18.59 4.70
N TYR A 142 -7.73 18.16 4.41
CA TYR A 142 -8.25 18.05 3.04
C TYR A 142 -9.72 18.39 3.06
N SER A 143 -10.04 19.66 2.85
CA SER A 143 -11.42 20.14 2.86
C SER A 143 -12.17 19.69 1.59
N VAL A 144 -13.40 19.26 1.76
CA VAL A 144 -14.25 18.80 0.67
C VAL A 144 -15.62 19.46 0.72
N LEU A 145 -16.24 19.59 -0.44
CA LEU A 145 -17.64 19.98 -0.60
C LEU A 145 -18.47 18.73 -0.92
N LEU A 146 -19.67 18.68 -0.39
CA LEU A 146 -20.69 17.71 -0.77
C LEU A 146 -21.45 18.25 -1.97
N GLY A 147 -21.72 17.37 -2.94
CA GLY A 147 -22.55 17.71 -4.10
C GLY A 147 -24.05 17.65 -3.80
#